data_75a8e2334ef73e6986f4f34e877bc15e
#
_entry.id   75a8e2334ef73e6986f4f34e877bc15e
#
_cell.length_a   1.000
_cell.length_b   1.000
_cell.length_c   1.000
_cell.angle_alpha   90.00
_cell.angle_beta   90.00
_cell.angle_gamma   90.00
#
_symmetry.space_group_name_H-M   'P 1'
#
loop_
_entity.id
_entity.type
_entity.pdbx_description
1 polymer ?
#
loop_
_entity_poly.entity_id
_entity_poly.type
_entity_poly.pdbx_seq_one_letter_code
_entity_poly.pdbx_strand_id
1 'polypeptide(L)'
;CTVPPHSSGNQDTQQWQQTIQQLNTLLKERKHQAAIDEGKQKISELLAVADHTEPKDTMVKYARQMVNFFYFSYLGSKQFRPGIEYLDSLNDAPFLQQHCKHELLSARAGLHQMCGDNEAAIRLADEYLQLPEYDDADRYIPQAEIVSGVYIYSGNDIPQAIRLLEKAMEYYHQGGKFHNMLRIISRLGIYYRLIGEYEKAVATNQEAINSYNDSIAPPNIVIAYGEQANLYAELGMYDRALELNSKAQYYSLLKDSFGLGDLYRYRAEIFRRIQDKDSVFYYLDRAGKTSAEQESFKGVFVNKVLTVDSYLDYPDSAQKALQLAVSICPDSTRMPQWARHDLNLHLGRALLETGKASQGIPLIEKAARGFAQMDMIGKEKNANRILMDYYRRMRMDDAFFRCYDRDQLFADSLNLDEKIRAVAAANIRFDAERKEKENKLLSAQVELQQHQLFFNIYISIALLLLLIISIAYFKIGRASCRER
;
A
#
# COMPACT_ATOMS: atom_id res chain seq x y z
N CYS A 1 35.75 50.45 -1.58
CA CYS A 1 34.89 49.54 -2.38
C CYS A 1 34.32 48.49 -1.45
N THR A 2 33.13 48.72 -1.01
CA THR A 2 32.37 47.79 -0.14
C THR A 2 31.67 46.75 -1.01
N VAL A 3 31.99 45.48 -0.77
CA VAL A 3 31.31 44.33 -1.32
C VAL A 3 29.94 44.21 -0.63
N PRO A 4 28.83 44.11 -1.34
CA PRO A 4 27.52 43.88 -0.70
C PRO A 4 27.42 42.46 -0.17
N PRO A 5 26.77 42.23 1.00
CA PRO A 5 26.72 40.92 1.62
C PRO A 5 25.63 40.03 1.04
N HIS A 6 25.96 38.77 0.81
CA HIS A 6 25.15 37.54 0.88
C HIS A 6 23.62 37.67 0.98
N SER A 7 22.96 37.87 -0.18
CA SER A 7 21.50 37.65 -0.32
C SER A 7 21.08 36.58 -1.31
N SER A 8 22.05 35.93 -1.98
CA SER A 8 21.73 34.96 -3.05
C SER A 8 21.24 33.59 -2.55
N GLY A 9 21.65 33.11 -1.38
CA GLY A 9 21.32 31.77 -0.90
C GLY A 9 19.85 31.55 -0.52
N ASN A 10 19.15 32.58 -0.03
CA ASN A 10 17.72 32.47 0.34
C ASN A 10 16.80 32.58 -0.88
N GLN A 11 17.18 33.36 -1.89
CA GLN A 11 16.40 33.50 -3.13
C GLN A 11 16.45 32.23 -3.97
N ASP A 12 17.63 31.60 -4.14
CA ASP A 12 17.79 30.34 -4.87
C ASP A 12 16.97 29.21 -4.21
N THR A 13 16.97 29.12 -2.88
CA THR A 13 16.22 28.11 -2.14
C THR A 13 14.71 28.27 -2.31
N GLN A 14 14.20 29.50 -2.27
CA GLN A 14 12.78 29.77 -2.49
C GLN A 14 12.36 29.46 -3.93
N GLN A 15 13.17 29.80 -4.90
CA GLN A 15 12.90 29.53 -6.32
C GLN A 15 12.82 28.03 -6.59
N TRP A 16 13.73 27.21 -6.03
CA TRP A 16 13.72 25.76 -6.21
C TRP A 16 12.53 25.10 -5.51
N GLN A 17 12.15 25.54 -4.31
CA GLN A 17 10.94 25.07 -3.64
C GLN A 17 9.67 25.37 -4.47
N GLN A 18 9.57 26.58 -5.03
CA GLN A 18 8.45 26.96 -5.90
C GLN A 18 8.41 26.08 -7.16
N THR A 19 9.56 25.81 -7.78
CA THR A 19 9.64 24.92 -8.96
C THR A 19 9.14 23.52 -8.63
N ILE A 20 9.59 22.89 -7.54
CA ILE A 20 9.11 21.56 -7.14
C ILE A 20 7.59 21.58 -6.88
N GLN A 21 7.09 22.64 -6.24
CA GLN A 21 5.66 22.76 -5.98
C GLN A 21 4.84 22.92 -7.27
N GLN A 22 5.33 23.69 -8.25
CA GLN A 22 4.72 23.83 -9.56
C GLN A 22 4.69 22.50 -10.34
N LEU A 23 5.84 21.80 -10.41
CA LEU A 23 5.94 20.49 -11.04
C LEU A 23 5.00 19.45 -10.40
N ASN A 24 4.92 19.41 -9.07
CA ASN A 24 3.98 18.54 -8.35
C ASN A 24 2.50 18.91 -8.62
N THR A 25 2.20 20.18 -8.86
CA THR A 25 0.85 20.62 -9.26
C THR A 25 0.49 20.07 -10.62
N LEU A 26 1.40 20.14 -11.60
CA LEU A 26 1.18 19.55 -12.93
C LEU A 26 0.94 18.04 -12.86
N LEU A 27 1.64 17.32 -11.97
CA LEU A 27 1.39 15.90 -11.77
C LEU A 27 0.01 15.62 -11.17
N LYS A 28 -0.44 16.42 -10.21
CA LYS A 28 -1.79 16.30 -9.62
C LYS A 28 -2.88 16.58 -10.66
N GLU A 29 -2.62 17.49 -11.59
CA GLU A 29 -3.51 17.80 -12.73
C GLU A 29 -3.41 16.77 -13.87
N ARG A 30 -2.64 15.70 -13.70
CA ARG A 30 -2.37 14.64 -14.71
C ARG A 30 -1.73 15.16 -16.00
N LYS A 31 -1.07 16.31 -15.95
CA LYS A 31 -0.30 16.90 -17.07
C LYS A 31 1.13 16.36 -17.11
N HIS A 32 1.26 15.03 -17.15
CA HIS A 32 2.55 14.35 -16.99
C HIS A 32 3.60 14.78 -18.01
N GLN A 33 3.24 14.91 -19.29
CA GLN A 33 4.20 15.29 -20.32
C GLN A 33 4.75 16.70 -20.10
N ALA A 34 3.89 17.68 -19.83
CA ALA A 34 4.32 19.04 -19.53
C ALA A 34 5.25 19.09 -18.29
N ALA A 35 4.90 18.32 -17.26
CA ALA A 35 5.72 18.19 -16.05
C ALA A 35 7.12 17.61 -16.36
N ILE A 36 7.19 16.57 -17.20
CA ILE A 36 8.47 15.96 -17.63
C ILE A 36 9.30 16.97 -18.40
N ASP A 37 8.74 17.67 -19.38
CA ASP A 37 9.45 18.61 -20.24
C ASP A 37 9.99 19.80 -19.44
N GLU A 38 9.17 20.39 -18.57
CA GLU A 38 9.59 21.46 -17.66
C GLU A 38 10.67 20.95 -16.66
N GLY A 39 10.48 19.76 -16.11
CA GLY A 39 11.43 19.12 -15.21
C GLY A 39 12.80 18.92 -15.87
N LYS A 40 12.84 18.45 -17.13
CA LYS A 40 14.08 18.28 -17.90
C LYS A 40 14.85 19.59 -18.08
N GLN A 41 14.13 20.67 -18.36
CA GLN A 41 14.75 21.99 -18.46
C GLN A 41 15.36 22.39 -17.10
N LYS A 42 14.63 22.21 -16.01
CA LYS A 42 15.06 22.64 -14.67
C LYS A 42 16.24 21.85 -14.13
N ILE A 43 16.31 20.53 -14.38
CA ILE A 43 17.48 19.75 -13.96
C ILE A 43 18.72 20.11 -14.80
N SER A 44 18.54 20.43 -16.09
CA SER A 44 19.65 20.88 -16.95
C SER A 44 20.21 22.24 -16.50
N GLU A 45 19.34 23.18 -16.10
CA GLU A 45 19.74 24.47 -15.50
C GLU A 45 20.56 24.23 -14.22
N LEU A 46 20.13 23.30 -13.35
CA LEU A 46 20.83 22.95 -12.13
C LEU A 46 22.22 22.36 -12.41
N LEU A 47 22.31 21.39 -13.34
CA LEU A 47 23.56 20.72 -13.67
C LEU A 47 24.59 21.70 -14.26
N ALA A 48 24.16 22.63 -15.11
CA ALA A 48 25.02 23.69 -15.65
C ALA A 48 25.61 24.59 -14.54
N VAL A 49 24.88 24.82 -13.45
CA VAL A 49 25.40 25.57 -12.28
C VAL A 49 26.33 24.69 -11.45
N ALA A 50 25.99 23.42 -11.25
CA ALA A 50 26.76 22.47 -10.46
C ALA A 50 28.18 22.21 -11.02
N ASP A 51 28.34 22.27 -12.35
CA ASP A 51 29.65 22.09 -13.01
C ASP A 51 30.64 23.24 -12.73
N HIS A 52 30.13 24.38 -12.25
CA HIS A 52 30.94 25.59 -12.08
C HIS A 52 31.02 26.14 -10.65
N THR A 53 30.32 25.52 -9.71
CA THR A 53 30.22 25.97 -8.32
C THR A 53 30.37 24.82 -7.34
N GLU A 54 30.92 25.10 -6.14
CA GLU A 54 30.84 24.13 -5.04
C GLU A 54 29.37 23.84 -4.68
N PRO A 55 28.99 22.56 -4.57
CA PRO A 55 27.61 22.17 -4.33
C PRO A 55 27.14 22.62 -2.95
N LYS A 56 26.09 23.44 -2.92
CA LYS A 56 25.38 23.79 -1.67
C LYS A 56 24.43 22.66 -1.28
N ASP A 57 24.20 22.43 0.01
CA ASP A 57 23.24 21.41 0.51
C ASP A 57 21.84 21.57 -0.10
N THR A 58 21.39 22.80 -0.31
CA THR A 58 20.11 23.10 -0.95
C THR A 58 20.05 22.63 -2.40
N MET A 59 21.13 22.75 -3.15
CA MET A 59 21.24 22.26 -4.54
C MET A 59 21.18 20.74 -4.58
N VAL A 60 21.91 20.07 -3.70
CA VAL A 60 21.91 18.62 -3.58
C VAL A 60 20.50 18.11 -3.21
N LYS A 61 19.84 18.76 -2.24
CA LYS A 61 18.47 18.41 -1.85
C LYS A 61 17.49 18.56 -3.02
N TYR A 62 17.61 19.64 -3.79
CA TYR A 62 16.77 19.87 -4.95
C TYR A 62 16.98 18.81 -6.05
N ALA A 63 18.25 18.49 -6.35
CA ALA A 63 18.60 17.46 -7.32
C ALA A 63 17.98 16.09 -6.96
N ARG A 64 18.04 15.68 -5.69
CA ARG A 64 17.41 14.45 -5.20
C ARG A 64 15.89 14.46 -5.37
N GLN A 65 15.26 15.59 -5.08
CA GLN A 65 13.81 15.74 -5.29
C GLN A 65 13.45 15.65 -6.77
N MET A 66 14.29 16.18 -7.66
CA MET A 66 14.10 16.08 -9.11
C MET A 66 14.21 14.66 -9.63
N VAL A 67 15.18 13.86 -9.15
CA VAL A 67 15.27 12.43 -9.54
C VAL A 67 14.00 11.67 -9.13
N ASN A 68 13.54 11.86 -7.90
CA ASN A 68 12.30 11.26 -7.42
C ASN A 68 11.07 11.74 -8.22
N PHE A 69 11.02 13.03 -8.56
CA PHE A 69 9.98 13.60 -9.41
C PHE A 69 9.93 12.91 -10.79
N PHE A 70 11.05 12.66 -11.44
CA PHE A 70 11.08 11.94 -12.72
C PHE A 70 10.56 10.52 -12.59
N TYR A 71 10.94 9.79 -11.53
CA TYR A 71 10.38 8.47 -11.28
C TYR A 71 8.85 8.49 -11.24
N PHE A 72 8.25 9.36 -10.42
CA PHE A 72 6.78 9.45 -10.31
C PHE A 72 6.11 9.97 -11.58
N SER A 73 6.75 10.86 -12.32
CA SER A 73 6.23 11.40 -13.59
C SER A 73 6.15 10.32 -14.67
N TYR A 74 7.22 9.55 -14.85
CA TYR A 74 7.26 8.45 -15.80
C TYR A 74 6.39 7.27 -15.37
N LEU A 75 6.28 7.01 -14.07
CA LEU A 75 5.34 6.04 -13.51
C LEU A 75 3.89 6.44 -13.82
N GLY A 76 3.52 7.69 -13.56
CA GLY A 76 2.17 8.21 -13.77
C GLY A 76 1.77 8.29 -15.24
N SER A 77 2.72 8.64 -16.14
CA SER A 77 2.50 8.67 -17.59
C SER A 77 2.56 7.29 -18.26
N LYS A 78 2.92 6.23 -17.52
CA LYS A 78 3.15 4.87 -18.04
C LYS A 78 4.27 4.80 -19.12
N GLN A 79 5.15 5.81 -19.18
CA GLN A 79 6.27 5.90 -20.11
C GLN A 79 7.55 5.30 -19.51
N PHE A 80 7.52 4.02 -19.15
CA PHE A 80 8.60 3.40 -18.37
C PHE A 80 9.94 3.35 -19.11
N ARG A 81 9.98 2.90 -20.37
CA ARG A 81 11.20 2.83 -21.17
C ARG A 81 11.84 4.21 -21.42
N PRO A 82 11.09 5.23 -21.89
CA PRO A 82 11.63 6.59 -21.96
C PRO A 82 12.14 7.13 -20.63
N GLY A 83 11.49 6.74 -19.51
CA GLY A 83 11.95 7.09 -18.17
C GLY A 83 13.28 6.42 -17.80
N ILE A 84 13.48 5.15 -18.12
CA ILE A 84 14.75 4.44 -17.91
C ILE A 84 15.86 5.13 -18.71
N GLU A 85 15.67 5.31 -20.02
CA GLU A 85 16.65 5.96 -20.90
C GLU A 85 17.05 7.36 -20.38
N TYR A 86 16.08 8.11 -19.89
CA TYR A 86 16.34 9.43 -19.33
C TYR A 86 17.09 9.36 -17.99
N LEU A 87 16.70 8.48 -17.08
CA LEU A 87 17.41 8.31 -15.80
C LEU A 87 18.82 7.72 -16.02
N ASP A 88 19.03 6.89 -17.03
CA ASP A 88 20.36 6.43 -17.44
C ASP A 88 21.22 7.60 -17.91
N SER A 89 20.69 8.51 -18.72
CA SER A 89 21.41 9.72 -19.13
C SER A 89 21.75 10.65 -17.96
N LEU A 90 20.88 10.75 -16.95
CA LEU A 90 21.16 11.48 -15.72
C LEU A 90 22.23 10.80 -14.85
N ASN A 91 22.30 9.47 -14.91
CA ASN A 91 23.33 8.73 -14.18
C ASN A 91 24.75 8.99 -14.73
N ASP A 92 24.90 9.50 -15.95
CA ASP A 92 26.19 9.88 -16.51
C ASP A 92 26.69 11.25 -15.99
N ALA A 93 25.85 12.03 -15.34
CA ALA A 93 26.23 13.32 -14.78
C ALA A 93 27.04 13.15 -13.46
N PRO A 94 28.32 13.62 -13.38
CA PRO A 94 29.19 13.40 -12.23
C PRO A 94 28.58 13.92 -10.92
N PHE A 95 27.94 15.09 -10.96
CA PHE A 95 27.27 15.67 -9.80
C PHE A 95 26.16 14.75 -9.25
N LEU A 96 25.33 14.17 -10.12
CA LEU A 96 24.25 13.29 -9.70
C LEU A 96 24.77 11.93 -9.22
N GLN A 97 25.81 11.38 -9.84
CA GLN A 97 26.48 10.17 -9.37
C GLN A 97 27.04 10.33 -7.95
N GLN A 98 27.61 11.49 -7.66
CA GLN A 98 28.19 11.76 -6.35
C GLN A 98 27.12 12.00 -5.27
N HIS A 99 26.03 12.69 -5.59
CA HIS A 99 25.10 13.20 -4.60
C HIS A 99 23.71 12.57 -4.62
N CYS A 100 23.32 11.88 -5.71
CA CYS A 100 21.98 11.32 -5.93
C CYS A 100 21.99 9.83 -6.29
N LYS A 101 23.08 9.10 -6.01
CA LYS A 101 23.24 7.70 -6.43
C LYS A 101 22.13 6.80 -5.93
N HIS A 102 21.68 6.97 -4.69
CA HIS A 102 20.60 6.16 -4.13
C HIS A 102 19.26 6.42 -4.86
N GLU A 103 18.92 7.69 -5.07
CA GLU A 103 17.70 8.09 -5.76
C GLU A 103 17.69 7.59 -7.22
N LEU A 104 18.83 7.66 -7.90
CA LEU A 104 18.98 7.14 -9.26
C LEU A 104 18.82 5.61 -9.32
N LEU A 105 19.50 4.88 -8.43
CA LEU A 105 19.41 3.42 -8.39
C LEU A 105 18.00 2.95 -8.10
N SER A 106 17.34 3.51 -7.06
CA SER A 106 15.98 3.12 -6.69
C SER A 106 14.96 3.48 -7.78
N ALA A 107 15.06 4.67 -8.38
CA ALA A 107 14.18 5.12 -9.46
C ALA A 107 14.30 4.24 -10.72
N ARG A 108 15.54 3.94 -11.14
CA ARG A 108 15.82 3.04 -12.27
C ARG A 108 15.32 1.63 -11.98
N ALA A 109 15.63 1.08 -10.79
CA ALA A 109 15.16 -0.23 -10.38
C ALA A 109 13.62 -0.33 -10.43
N GLY A 110 12.93 0.69 -9.92
CA GLY A 110 11.47 0.76 -9.94
C GLY A 110 10.89 0.82 -11.37
N LEU A 111 11.49 1.60 -12.30
CA LEU A 111 11.02 1.65 -13.68
C LEU A 111 11.32 0.35 -14.45
N HIS A 112 12.50 -0.29 -14.25
CA HIS A 112 12.78 -1.62 -14.80
C HIS A 112 11.76 -2.66 -14.33
N GLN A 113 11.40 -2.65 -13.04
CA GLN A 113 10.35 -3.51 -12.49
C GLN A 113 9.01 -3.28 -13.20
N MET A 114 8.65 -2.02 -13.48
CA MET A 114 7.40 -1.70 -14.19
C MET A 114 7.42 -2.12 -15.67
N CYS A 115 8.60 -2.20 -16.29
CA CYS A 115 8.79 -2.75 -17.63
C CYS A 115 8.77 -4.28 -17.66
N GLY A 116 8.84 -4.96 -16.50
CA GLY A 116 9.00 -6.41 -16.41
C GLY A 116 10.44 -6.89 -16.63
N ASP A 117 11.42 -6.00 -16.68
CA ASP A 117 12.84 -6.33 -16.71
C ASP A 117 13.33 -6.60 -15.28
N ASN A 118 12.95 -7.79 -14.78
CA ASN A 118 13.18 -8.18 -13.41
C ASN A 118 14.66 -8.33 -13.05
N GLU A 119 15.47 -8.78 -14.00
CA GLU A 119 16.91 -8.98 -13.78
C GLU A 119 17.63 -7.65 -13.54
N ALA A 120 17.40 -6.67 -14.40
CA ALA A 120 17.94 -5.33 -14.21
C ALA A 120 17.42 -4.66 -12.95
N ALA A 121 16.13 -4.81 -12.64
CA ALA A 121 15.52 -4.26 -11.45
C ALA A 121 16.18 -4.78 -10.17
N ILE A 122 16.37 -6.11 -10.05
CA ILE A 122 17.02 -6.73 -8.88
C ILE A 122 18.47 -6.29 -8.76
N ARG A 123 19.24 -6.33 -9.87
CA ARG A 123 20.64 -5.90 -9.86
C ARG A 123 20.81 -4.47 -9.34
N LEU A 124 19.96 -3.54 -9.77
CA LEU A 124 20.00 -2.14 -9.31
C LEU A 124 19.56 -2.02 -7.85
N ALA A 125 18.61 -2.83 -7.39
CA ALA A 125 18.18 -2.89 -5.99
C ALA A 125 19.29 -3.45 -5.10
N ASP A 126 20.01 -4.49 -5.54
CA ASP A 126 21.15 -5.04 -4.81
C ASP A 126 22.32 -4.04 -4.74
N GLU A 127 22.57 -3.30 -5.82
CA GLU A 127 23.55 -2.21 -5.81
C GLU A 127 23.16 -1.09 -4.84
N TYR A 128 21.87 -0.74 -4.76
CA TYR A 128 21.36 0.22 -3.78
C TYR A 128 21.65 -0.23 -2.34
N LEU A 129 21.44 -1.51 -2.01
CA LEU A 129 21.68 -2.04 -0.67
C LEU A 129 23.16 -2.03 -0.26
N GLN A 130 24.07 -1.92 -1.20
CA GLN A 130 25.50 -1.85 -0.93
C GLN A 130 26.00 -0.43 -0.64
N LEU A 131 25.16 0.58 -0.83
CA LEU A 131 25.49 1.95 -0.52
C LEU A 131 25.44 2.19 0.99
N PRO A 132 26.21 3.17 1.51
CA PRO A 132 26.09 3.61 2.90
C PRO A 132 24.67 4.03 3.23
N GLU A 133 24.20 3.68 4.43
CA GLU A 133 22.86 4.04 4.86
C GLU A 133 22.71 5.55 5.03
N TYR A 134 21.47 6.01 4.92
CA TYR A 134 21.13 7.40 5.20
C TYR A 134 20.97 7.66 6.69
N ASP A 135 21.39 8.86 7.10
CA ASP A 135 21.08 9.40 8.44
C ASP A 135 19.75 10.18 8.47
N ASP A 136 19.03 10.26 7.33
CA ASP A 136 17.85 11.12 7.15
C ASP A 136 16.63 10.30 6.72
N ALA A 137 15.59 10.32 7.53
CA ALA A 137 14.32 9.65 7.31
C ALA A 137 13.62 10.09 6.01
N ASP A 138 13.62 11.39 5.71
CA ASP A 138 12.96 11.93 4.50
C ASP A 138 13.62 11.42 3.20
N ARG A 139 14.87 10.96 3.28
CA ARG A 139 15.59 10.34 2.16
C ARG A 139 15.40 8.83 2.10
N TYR A 140 15.49 8.14 3.25
CA TYR A 140 15.42 6.68 3.32
C TYR A 140 14.04 6.14 2.93
N ILE A 141 12.98 6.72 3.50
CA ILE A 141 11.62 6.18 3.38
C ILE A 141 11.14 6.03 1.92
N PRO A 142 11.25 7.05 1.03
CA PRO A 142 10.81 6.90 -0.35
C PRO A 142 11.58 5.83 -1.13
N GLN A 143 12.89 5.71 -0.87
CA GLN A 143 13.75 4.75 -1.55
C GLN A 143 13.45 3.32 -1.07
N ALA A 144 13.31 3.12 0.23
CA ALA A 144 12.93 1.84 0.82
C ALA A 144 11.58 1.33 0.27
N GLU A 145 10.62 2.24 0.06
CA GLU A 145 9.33 1.88 -0.54
C GLU A 145 9.47 1.38 -1.97
N ILE A 146 10.28 2.05 -2.81
CA ILE A 146 10.50 1.64 -4.20
C ILE A 146 11.25 0.31 -4.24
N VAL A 147 12.35 0.19 -3.50
CA VAL A 147 13.23 -0.99 -3.51
C VAL A 147 12.51 -2.20 -2.90
N SER A 148 11.72 -2.04 -1.83
CA SER A 148 10.88 -3.12 -1.32
C SER A 148 9.88 -3.63 -2.37
N GLY A 149 9.31 -2.72 -3.17
CA GLY A 149 8.48 -3.08 -4.32
C GLY A 149 9.23 -3.92 -5.35
N VAL A 150 10.48 -3.60 -5.64
CA VAL A 150 11.32 -4.39 -6.56
C VAL A 150 11.53 -5.81 -6.03
N TYR A 151 11.86 -5.97 -4.74
CA TYR A 151 12.04 -7.31 -4.15
C TYR A 151 10.76 -8.13 -4.18
N ILE A 152 9.60 -7.52 -3.95
CA ILE A 152 8.30 -8.22 -4.02
C ILE A 152 7.94 -8.63 -5.44
N TYR A 153 8.07 -7.72 -6.40
CA TYR A 153 7.53 -7.93 -7.73
C TYR A 153 8.53 -8.57 -8.71
N SER A 154 9.81 -8.39 -8.50
CA SER A 154 10.87 -8.90 -9.37
C SER A 154 11.74 -9.96 -8.69
N GLY A 155 12.15 -9.73 -7.44
CA GLY A 155 13.08 -10.58 -6.70
C GLY A 155 12.45 -11.76 -5.98
N ASN A 156 11.13 -11.73 -5.71
CA ASN A 156 10.40 -12.69 -4.87
C ASN A 156 10.96 -12.85 -3.46
N ASP A 157 11.61 -11.83 -2.94
CA ASP A 157 12.19 -11.80 -1.60
C ASP A 157 11.34 -10.92 -0.68
N ILE A 158 10.24 -11.52 -0.16
CA ILE A 158 9.34 -10.84 0.78
C ILE A 158 10.06 -10.51 2.09
N PRO A 159 10.89 -11.40 2.69
CA PRO A 159 11.66 -11.05 3.88
C PRO A 159 12.57 -9.82 3.70
N GLN A 160 13.26 -9.68 2.57
CA GLN A 160 14.08 -8.50 2.31
C GLN A 160 13.24 -7.22 2.19
N ALA A 161 12.09 -7.31 1.52
CA ALA A 161 11.16 -6.19 1.43
C ALA A 161 10.62 -5.76 2.81
N ILE A 162 10.32 -6.71 3.69
CA ILE A 162 9.91 -6.46 5.08
C ILE A 162 11.02 -5.75 5.84
N ARG A 163 12.25 -6.25 5.81
CA ARG A 163 13.39 -5.60 6.50
C ARG A 163 13.58 -4.14 6.10
N LEU A 164 13.45 -3.83 4.80
CA LEU A 164 13.53 -2.45 4.31
C LEU A 164 12.42 -1.55 4.89
N LEU A 165 11.20 -2.07 4.94
CA LEU A 165 10.06 -1.29 5.44
C LEU A 165 10.03 -1.21 6.97
N GLU A 166 10.44 -2.26 7.71
CA GLU A 166 10.62 -2.20 9.17
C GLU A 166 11.62 -1.11 9.54
N LYS A 167 12.74 -1.06 8.84
CA LYS A 167 13.74 0.00 9.03
C LYS A 167 13.20 1.39 8.67
N ALA A 168 12.39 1.50 7.63
CA ALA A 168 11.70 2.75 7.28
C ALA A 168 10.74 3.20 8.40
N MET A 169 10.10 2.27 9.12
CA MET A 169 9.29 2.56 10.30
C MET A 169 10.12 3.09 11.48
N GLU A 170 11.31 2.52 11.72
CA GLU A 170 12.24 3.02 12.75
C GLU A 170 12.62 4.48 12.49
N TYR A 171 12.96 4.82 11.25
CA TYR A 171 13.23 6.22 10.85
C TYR A 171 12.02 7.13 11.04
N TYR A 172 10.82 6.62 10.77
CA TYR A 172 9.61 7.39 11.01
C TYR A 172 9.43 7.73 12.50
N HIS A 173 9.59 6.77 13.40
CA HIS A 173 9.47 6.97 14.85
C HIS A 173 10.50 7.97 15.39
N GLN A 174 11.60 8.21 14.69
CA GLN A 174 12.63 9.19 15.02
C GLN A 174 12.32 10.62 14.54
N GLY A 175 11.20 10.85 13.84
CA GLY A 175 10.77 12.20 13.43
C GLY A 175 10.29 12.34 11.98
N GLY A 176 9.93 11.24 11.31
CA GLY A 176 9.41 11.26 9.94
C GLY A 176 7.98 11.81 9.81
N LYS A 177 7.60 12.17 8.59
CA LYS A 177 6.26 12.70 8.30
C LYS A 177 5.19 11.61 8.33
N PHE A 178 4.12 11.83 9.08
CA PHE A 178 3.00 10.92 9.27
C PHE A 178 2.39 10.34 7.96
N HIS A 179 2.33 11.13 6.89
CA HIS A 179 1.82 10.65 5.60
C HIS A 179 2.64 9.50 5.01
N ASN A 180 3.95 9.51 5.18
CA ASN A 180 4.84 8.45 4.70
C ASN A 180 4.67 7.16 5.51
N MET A 181 4.40 7.27 6.82
CA MET A 181 4.14 6.13 7.69
C MET A 181 2.98 5.26 7.20
N LEU A 182 1.83 5.86 6.85
CA LEU A 182 0.65 5.11 6.43
C LEU A 182 0.90 4.27 5.17
N ARG A 183 1.76 4.75 4.27
CA ARG A 183 2.15 3.99 3.06
C ARG A 183 2.99 2.77 3.41
N ILE A 184 3.91 2.90 4.36
CA ILE A 184 4.77 1.80 4.83
C ILE A 184 3.94 0.78 5.58
N ILE A 185 3.14 1.22 6.55
CA ILE A 185 2.27 0.36 7.37
C ILE A 185 1.34 -0.48 6.48
N SER A 186 0.69 0.14 5.50
CA SER A 186 -0.21 -0.58 4.60
C SER A 186 0.49 -1.68 3.81
N ARG A 187 1.75 -1.48 3.40
CA ARG A 187 2.55 -2.50 2.71
C ARG A 187 3.03 -3.59 3.66
N LEU A 188 3.49 -3.23 4.86
CA LEU A 188 3.90 -4.20 5.87
C LEU A 188 2.75 -5.14 6.25
N GLY A 189 1.54 -4.62 6.43
CA GLY A 189 0.36 -5.43 6.70
C GLY A 189 0.11 -6.51 5.64
N ILE A 190 0.27 -6.15 4.35
CA ILE A 190 0.17 -7.10 3.23
C ILE A 190 1.28 -8.17 3.33
N TYR A 191 2.53 -7.75 3.54
CA TYR A 191 3.68 -8.65 3.48
C TYR A 191 3.72 -9.61 4.66
N TYR A 192 3.40 -9.14 5.87
CA TYR A 192 3.27 -10.03 7.04
C TYR A 192 2.17 -11.08 6.84
N ARG A 193 1.02 -10.70 6.24
CA ARG A 193 -0.02 -11.68 5.92
C ARG A 193 0.47 -12.73 4.91
N LEU A 194 1.20 -12.32 3.87
CA LEU A 194 1.70 -13.24 2.84
C LEU A 194 2.65 -14.29 3.38
N ILE A 195 3.47 -13.96 4.39
CA ILE A 195 4.39 -14.90 5.07
C ILE A 195 3.75 -15.59 6.28
N GLY A 196 2.47 -15.33 6.58
CA GLY A 196 1.74 -15.96 7.68
C GLY A 196 2.02 -15.37 9.07
N GLU A 197 2.67 -14.20 9.16
CA GLU A 197 2.87 -13.44 10.39
C GLU A 197 1.60 -12.64 10.74
N TYR A 198 0.51 -13.36 11.02
CA TYR A 198 -0.84 -12.79 11.10
C TYR A 198 -1.02 -11.81 12.27
N GLU A 199 -0.36 -12.03 13.40
CA GLU A 199 -0.40 -11.10 14.53
C GLU A 199 0.21 -9.74 14.17
N LYS A 200 1.38 -9.74 13.52
CA LYS A 200 2.02 -8.52 13.03
C LYS A 200 1.17 -7.83 11.96
N ALA A 201 0.55 -8.61 11.06
CA ALA A 201 -0.33 -8.07 10.04
C ALA A 201 -1.53 -7.34 10.65
N VAL A 202 -2.20 -7.93 11.67
CA VAL A 202 -3.31 -7.29 12.38
C VAL A 202 -2.84 -6.04 13.11
N ALA A 203 -1.76 -6.12 13.87
CA ALA A 203 -1.23 -4.98 14.62
C ALA A 203 -0.92 -3.80 13.69
N THR A 204 -0.24 -4.07 12.59
CA THR A 204 0.15 -3.08 11.59
C THR A 204 -1.08 -2.44 10.91
N ASN A 205 -2.05 -3.24 10.46
CA ASN A 205 -3.27 -2.72 9.86
C ASN A 205 -4.11 -1.92 10.86
N GLN A 206 -4.17 -2.36 12.14
CA GLN A 206 -4.88 -1.65 13.18
C GLN A 206 -4.23 -0.32 13.53
N GLU A 207 -2.91 -0.25 13.51
CA GLU A 207 -2.17 1.01 13.68
C GLU A 207 -2.54 2.00 12.58
N ALA A 208 -2.60 1.56 11.31
CA ALA A 208 -3.06 2.40 10.20
C ALA A 208 -4.49 2.89 10.41
N ILE A 209 -5.41 2.01 10.84
CA ILE A 209 -6.81 2.33 11.10
C ILE A 209 -6.95 3.34 12.24
N ASN A 210 -6.23 3.12 13.36
CA ASN A 210 -6.28 4.00 14.54
C ASN A 210 -5.64 5.38 14.29
N SER A 211 -4.71 5.43 13.35
CA SER A 211 -4.01 6.67 12.97
C SER A 211 -4.79 7.49 11.95
N TYR A 212 -5.87 6.94 11.38
CA TYR A 212 -6.70 7.66 10.43
C TYR A 212 -7.49 8.76 11.10
N ASN A 213 -7.50 9.94 10.48
CA ASN A 213 -8.43 11.03 10.77
C ASN A 213 -8.89 11.67 9.44
N ASP A 214 -9.97 12.44 9.47
CA ASP A 214 -10.59 13.01 8.26
C ASP A 214 -9.67 13.96 7.45
N SER A 215 -8.54 14.36 8.03
CA SER A 215 -7.53 15.20 7.37
C SER A 215 -6.54 14.39 6.52
N ILE A 216 -6.59 13.05 6.59
CA ILE A 216 -5.60 12.15 5.96
C ILE A 216 -6.19 11.51 4.71
N ALA A 217 -5.37 11.38 3.67
CA ALA A 217 -5.80 10.81 2.39
C ALA A 217 -6.31 9.35 2.52
N PRO A 218 -7.54 9.06 2.09
CA PRO A 218 -8.22 7.78 2.24
C PRO A 218 -7.57 6.53 1.61
N PRO A 219 -6.70 6.57 0.58
CA PRO A 219 -6.18 5.35 -0.04
C PRO A 219 -5.59 4.35 0.95
N ASN A 220 -4.85 4.83 1.95
CA ASN A 220 -4.18 3.94 2.91
C ASN A 220 -5.16 3.26 3.87
N ILE A 221 -6.25 3.93 4.27
CA ILE A 221 -7.29 3.33 5.10
C ILE A 221 -8.08 2.27 4.33
N VAL A 222 -8.29 2.48 3.02
CA VAL A 222 -8.91 1.47 2.14
C VAL A 222 -8.08 0.19 2.11
N ILE A 223 -6.76 0.32 1.95
CA ILE A 223 -5.84 -0.82 1.96
C ILE A 223 -5.87 -1.50 3.33
N ALA A 224 -5.75 -0.77 4.43
CA ALA A 224 -5.71 -1.34 5.78
C ALA A 224 -6.98 -2.14 6.12
N TYR A 225 -8.17 -1.60 5.86
CA TYR A 225 -9.43 -2.35 6.05
C TYR A 225 -9.57 -3.52 5.09
N GLY A 226 -9.16 -3.37 3.82
CA GLY A 226 -9.21 -4.43 2.82
C GLY A 226 -8.30 -5.61 3.17
N GLU A 227 -7.07 -5.34 3.58
CA GLU A 227 -6.11 -6.38 3.98
C GLU A 227 -6.49 -7.04 5.32
N GLN A 228 -7.05 -6.26 6.25
CA GLN A 228 -7.57 -6.84 7.49
C GLN A 228 -8.78 -7.75 7.22
N ALA A 229 -9.67 -7.37 6.29
CA ALA A 229 -10.76 -8.23 5.84
C ALA A 229 -10.24 -9.55 5.23
N ASN A 230 -9.21 -9.47 4.41
CA ASN A 230 -8.57 -10.63 3.79
C ASN A 230 -7.98 -11.58 4.83
N LEU A 231 -7.28 -11.02 5.81
CA LEU A 231 -6.72 -11.77 6.93
C LEU A 231 -7.81 -12.52 7.73
N TYR A 232 -8.91 -11.83 8.09
CA TYR A 232 -10.02 -12.47 8.82
C TYR A 232 -10.69 -13.58 7.99
N ALA A 233 -10.76 -13.40 6.66
CA ALA A 233 -11.26 -14.45 5.77
C ALA A 233 -10.35 -15.69 5.75
N GLU A 234 -9.02 -15.50 5.79
CA GLU A 234 -8.05 -16.59 5.89
C GLU A 234 -8.16 -17.35 7.22
N LEU A 235 -8.52 -16.65 8.30
CA LEU A 235 -8.76 -17.21 9.64
C LEU A 235 -10.17 -17.80 9.81
N GLY A 236 -11.04 -17.79 8.77
CA GLY A 236 -12.39 -18.32 8.83
C GLY A 236 -13.42 -17.40 9.53
N MET A 237 -13.04 -16.17 9.86
CA MET A 237 -13.92 -15.19 10.55
C MET A 237 -14.70 -14.36 9.51
N TYR A 238 -15.59 -15.00 8.76
CA TYR A 238 -16.20 -14.44 7.54
C TYR A 238 -17.11 -13.23 7.79
N ASP A 239 -17.90 -13.22 8.86
CA ASP A 239 -18.76 -12.07 9.18
C ASP A 239 -17.94 -10.81 9.42
N ARG A 240 -16.85 -10.94 10.17
CA ARG A 240 -15.94 -9.83 10.43
C ARG A 240 -15.20 -9.38 9.16
N ALA A 241 -14.82 -10.34 8.32
CA ALA A 241 -14.21 -10.06 7.02
C ALA A 241 -15.16 -9.26 6.12
N LEU A 242 -16.44 -9.63 6.04
CA LEU A 242 -17.45 -8.91 5.26
C LEU A 242 -17.72 -7.50 5.80
N GLU A 243 -17.77 -7.32 7.12
CA GLU A 243 -17.92 -6.01 7.77
C GLU A 243 -16.76 -5.08 7.38
N LEU A 244 -15.51 -5.54 7.55
CA LEU A 244 -14.32 -4.74 7.25
C LEU A 244 -14.18 -4.45 5.75
N ASN A 245 -14.51 -5.41 4.89
CA ASN A 245 -14.54 -5.20 3.46
C ASN A 245 -15.58 -4.13 3.08
N SER A 246 -16.74 -4.10 3.75
CA SER A 246 -17.75 -3.07 3.53
C SER A 246 -17.28 -1.68 3.96
N LYS A 247 -16.54 -1.58 5.07
CA LYS A 247 -15.87 -0.33 5.49
C LYS A 247 -14.83 0.12 4.46
N ALA A 248 -14.01 -0.79 3.95
CA ALA A 248 -13.05 -0.49 2.89
C ALA A 248 -13.74 0.04 1.63
N GLN A 249 -14.85 -0.59 1.19
CA GLN A 249 -15.62 -0.13 0.05
C GLN A 249 -16.21 1.27 0.27
N TYR A 250 -16.73 1.56 1.47
CA TYR A 250 -17.25 2.89 1.82
C TYR A 250 -16.16 3.97 1.64
N TYR A 251 -14.97 3.77 2.22
CA TYR A 251 -13.85 4.71 2.06
C TYR A 251 -13.34 4.79 0.62
N SER A 252 -13.35 3.69 -0.13
CA SER A 252 -12.98 3.66 -1.54
C SER A 252 -13.90 4.55 -2.37
N LEU A 253 -15.22 4.46 -2.17
CA LEU A 253 -16.22 5.26 -2.89
C LEU A 253 -16.14 6.74 -2.57
N LEU A 254 -15.67 7.13 -1.39
CA LEU A 254 -15.41 8.53 -1.03
C LEU A 254 -14.22 9.13 -1.80
N LYS A 255 -13.38 8.32 -2.47
CA LYS A 255 -12.13 8.72 -3.11
C LYS A 255 -11.93 8.02 -4.46
N ASP A 256 -12.67 8.48 -5.45
CA ASP A 256 -12.50 8.10 -6.86
C ASP A 256 -12.45 6.57 -7.08
N SER A 257 -13.10 5.79 -6.20
CA SER A 257 -13.17 4.33 -6.25
C SER A 257 -11.80 3.63 -6.17
N PHE A 258 -10.81 4.23 -5.50
CA PHE A 258 -9.47 3.68 -5.34
C PHE A 258 -9.52 2.24 -4.77
N GLY A 259 -8.92 1.29 -5.47
CA GLY A 259 -8.82 -0.11 -5.04
C GLY A 259 -10.15 -0.89 -5.04
N LEU A 260 -11.25 -0.31 -5.54
CA LEU A 260 -12.57 -0.94 -5.49
C LEU A 260 -12.63 -2.29 -6.22
N GLY A 261 -11.90 -2.44 -7.33
CA GLY A 261 -11.78 -3.72 -8.05
C GLY A 261 -11.18 -4.81 -7.17
N ASP A 262 -10.11 -4.51 -6.43
CA ASP A 262 -9.50 -5.46 -5.49
C ASP A 262 -10.45 -5.80 -4.32
N LEU A 263 -11.20 -4.82 -3.80
CA LEU A 263 -12.17 -5.05 -2.71
C LEU A 263 -13.32 -5.97 -3.15
N TYR A 264 -13.81 -5.83 -4.38
CA TYR A 264 -14.79 -6.78 -4.92
C TYR A 264 -14.20 -8.18 -5.09
N ARG A 265 -12.95 -8.28 -5.54
CA ARG A 265 -12.22 -9.55 -5.64
C ARG A 265 -12.04 -10.21 -4.26
N TYR A 266 -11.67 -9.47 -3.23
CA TYR A 266 -11.59 -9.98 -1.85
C TYR A 266 -12.96 -10.45 -1.34
N ARG A 267 -14.02 -9.72 -1.67
CA ARG A 267 -15.38 -10.11 -1.30
C ARG A 267 -15.81 -11.41 -1.99
N ALA A 268 -15.46 -11.57 -3.27
CA ALA A 268 -15.68 -12.83 -3.99
C ALA A 268 -14.96 -14.01 -3.33
N GLU A 269 -13.71 -13.80 -2.88
CA GLU A 269 -12.95 -14.83 -2.16
C GLU A 269 -13.59 -15.21 -0.82
N ILE A 270 -14.13 -14.23 -0.08
CA ILE A 270 -14.89 -14.51 1.17
C ILE A 270 -16.11 -15.37 0.86
N PHE A 271 -16.92 -15.02 -0.15
CA PHE A 271 -18.09 -15.78 -0.55
C PHE A 271 -17.73 -17.17 -1.08
N ARG A 272 -16.59 -17.32 -1.76
CA ARG A 272 -16.07 -18.63 -2.19
C ARG A 272 -15.81 -19.55 -1.00
N ARG A 273 -15.25 -19.03 0.11
CA ARG A 273 -15.01 -19.79 1.35
C ARG A 273 -16.32 -20.16 2.07
N ILE A 274 -17.35 -19.34 1.94
CA ILE A 274 -18.71 -19.61 2.46
C ILE A 274 -19.50 -20.54 1.51
N GLN A 275 -18.97 -20.82 0.31
CA GLN A 275 -19.60 -21.65 -0.74
C GLN A 275 -20.87 -21.02 -1.37
N ASP A 276 -21.00 -19.71 -1.34
CA ASP A 276 -22.06 -18.95 -2.03
C ASP A 276 -21.68 -18.65 -3.47
N LYS A 277 -22.02 -19.57 -4.38
CA LYS A 277 -21.65 -19.53 -5.79
C LYS A 277 -22.11 -18.25 -6.50
N ASP A 278 -23.36 -17.85 -6.26
CA ASP A 278 -23.96 -16.72 -6.98
C ASP A 278 -23.25 -15.42 -6.61
N SER A 279 -23.00 -15.22 -5.32
CA SER A 279 -22.22 -14.08 -4.83
C SER A 279 -20.77 -14.10 -5.35
N VAL A 280 -20.12 -15.26 -5.45
CA VAL A 280 -18.75 -15.39 -6.00
C VAL A 280 -18.70 -14.79 -7.41
N PHE A 281 -19.51 -15.29 -8.34
CA PHE A 281 -19.45 -14.86 -9.73
C PHE A 281 -19.97 -13.44 -9.94
N TYR A 282 -20.94 -13.01 -9.13
CA TYR A 282 -21.39 -11.62 -9.11
C TYR A 282 -20.25 -10.64 -8.76
N TYR A 283 -19.50 -10.90 -7.69
CA TYR A 283 -18.41 -10.02 -7.28
C TYR A 283 -17.18 -10.15 -8.18
N LEU A 284 -16.89 -11.32 -8.78
CA LEU A 284 -15.83 -11.47 -9.77
C LEU A 284 -16.13 -10.66 -11.05
N ASP A 285 -17.38 -10.65 -11.51
CA ASP A 285 -17.79 -9.81 -12.65
C ASP A 285 -17.61 -8.32 -12.34
N ARG A 286 -18.05 -7.88 -11.17
CA ARG A 286 -17.84 -6.48 -10.73
C ARG A 286 -16.36 -6.14 -10.60
N ALA A 287 -15.56 -7.01 -10.01
CA ALA A 287 -14.12 -6.80 -9.87
C ALA A 287 -13.43 -6.65 -11.23
N GLY A 288 -13.80 -7.52 -12.20
CA GLY A 288 -13.26 -7.45 -13.55
C GLY A 288 -13.61 -6.16 -14.29
N LYS A 289 -14.88 -5.75 -14.25
CA LYS A 289 -15.36 -4.49 -14.86
C LYS A 289 -14.68 -3.27 -14.24
N THR A 290 -14.69 -3.17 -12.92
CA THR A 290 -14.07 -2.05 -12.20
C THR A 290 -12.55 -1.97 -12.46
N SER A 291 -11.85 -3.11 -12.45
CA SER A 291 -10.42 -3.14 -12.77
C SER A 291 -10.12 -2.72 -14.21
N ALA A 292 -10.99 -3.07 -15.16
CA ALA A 292 -10.85 -2.64 -16.56
C ALA A 292 -11.11 -1.14 -16.73
N GLU A 293 -12.16 -0.61 -16.11
CA GLU A 293 -12.47 0.83 -16.08
C GLU A 293 -11.32 1.67 -15.48
N GLN A 294 -10.65 1.13 -14.46
CA GLN A 294 -9.47 1.73 -13.83
C GLN A 294 -8.17 1.47 -14.61
N GLU A 295 -8.24 0.85 -15.78
CA GLU A 295 -7.08 0.44 -16.59
C GLU A 295 -6.03 -0.36 -15.80
N SER A 296 -6.45 -1.12 -14.79
CA SER A 296 -5.59 -1.94 -13.97
C SER A 296 -5.34 -3.31 -14.63
N PHE A 297 -4.32 -3.40 -15.47
CA PHE A 297 -3.96 -4.65 -16.13
C PHE A 297 -3.71 -5.79 -15.12
N LYS A 298 -2.98 -5.50 -14.03
CA LYS A 298 -2.76 -6.44 -12.93
C LYS A 298 -4.08 -6.86 -12.27
N GLY A 299 -4.97 -5.91 -11.99
CA GLY A 299 -6.27 -6.18 -11.37
C GLY A 299 -7.12 -7.12 -12.22
N VAL A 300 -7.20 -6.86 -13.53
CA VAL A 300 -7.90 -7.72 -14.49
C VAL A 300 -7.29 -9.14 -14.53
N PHE A 301 -5.95 -9.24 -14.59
CA PHE A 301 -5.26 -10.52 -14.63
C PHE A 301 -5.52 -11.35 -13.37
N VAL A 302 -5.28 -10.78 -12.19
CA VAL A 302 -5.46 -11.49 -10.91
C VAL A 302 -6.92 -11.90 -10.69
N ASN A 303 -7.88 -11.06 -11.12
CA ASN A 303 -9.29 -11.41 -11.06
C ASN A 303 -9.63 -12.61 -11.97
N LYS A 304 -9.07 -12.66 -13.19
CA LYS A 304 -9.24 -13.83 -14.08
C LYS A 304 -8.64 -15.10 -13.48
N VAL A 305 -7.48 -15.01 -12.83
CA VAL A 305 -6.86 -16.16 -12.14
C VAL A 305 -7.77 -16.68 -11.02
N LEU A 306 -8.34 -15.79 -10.20
CA LEU A 306 -9.31 -16.18 -9.17
C LEU A 306 -10.60 -16.77 -9.79
N THR A 307 -11.03 -16.26 -10.95
CA THR A 307 -12.18 -16.84 -11.68
C THR A 307 -11.89 -18.28 -12.14
N VAL A 308 -10.65 -18.55 -12.61
CA VAL A 308 -10.21 -19.93 -12.93
C VAL A 308 -10.32 -20.83 -11.72
N ASP A 309 -9.76 -20.40 -10.57
CA ASP A 309 -9.83 -21.17 -9.32
C ASP A 309 -11.27 -21.40 -8.86
N SER A 310 -12.12 -20.36 -8.96
CA SER A 310 -13.54 -20.48 -8.61
C SER A 310 -14.31 -21.44 -9.50
N TYR A 311 -14.00 -21.52 -10.80
CA TYR A 311 -14.59 -22.54 -11.67
C TYR A 311 -14.19 -23.96 -11.25
N LEU A 312 -12.96 -24.15 -10.74
CA LEU A 312 -12.45 -25.46 -10.32
C LEU A 312 -13.09 -26.00 -9.04
N ASP A 313 -13.84 -25.17 -8.30
CA ASP A 313 -14.63 -25.63 -7.16
C ASP A 313 -15.94 -26.30 -7.58
N TYR A 314 -16.29 -26.26 -8.90
CA TYR A 314 -17.50 -26.88 -9.46
C TYR A 314 -17.12 -27.88 -10.54
N PRO A 315 -17.45 -29.17 -10.36
CA PRO A 315 -16.99 -30.29 -11.25
C PRO A 315 -17.25 -30.06 -12.73
N ASP A 316 -18.42 -29.55 -13.08
CA ASP A 316 -18.83 -29.35 -14.49
C ASP A 316 -18.13 -28.14 -15.15
N SER A 317 -17.29 -27.42 -14.43
CA SER A 317 -16.68 -26.18 -14.90
C SER A 317 -15.18 -26.31 -15.20
N ALA A 318 -14.57 -27.49 -15.03
CA ALA A 318 -13.13 -27.70 -15.23
C ALA A 318 -12.66 -27.32 -16.64
N GLN A 319 -13.47 -27.63 -17.68
CA GLN A 319 -13.14 -27.25 -19.05
C GLN A 319 -13.20 -25.74 -19.28
N LYS A 320 -14.14 -25.03 -18.64
CA LYS A 320 -14.21 -23.56 -18.67
C LYS A 320 -13.01 -22.92 -17.96
N ALA A 321 -12.62 -23.49 -16.81
CA ALA A 321 -11.42 -23.08 -16.08
C ALA A 321 -10.17 -23.23 -16.95
N LEU A 322 -10.00 -24.37 -17.62
CA LEU A 322 -8.87 -24.61 -18.51
C LEU A 322 -8.83 -23.61 -19.68
N GLN A 323 -9.96 -23.39 -20.36
CA GLN A 323 -10.04 -22.43 -21.46
C GLN A 323 -9.65 -21.02 -21.03
N LEU A 324 -10.19 -20.56 -19.89
CA LEU A 324 -9.86 -19.25 -19.34
C LEU A 324 -8.38 -19.15 -18.95
N ALA A 325 -7.83 -20.16 -18.24
CA ALA A 325 -6.44 -20.18 -17.84
C ALA A 325 -5.49 -20.10 -19.04
N VAL A 326 -5.75 -20.86 -20.10
CA VAL A 326 -4.96 -20.82 -21.34
C VAL A 326 -5.04 -19.44 -22.01
N SER A 327 -6.22 -18.82 -22.03
CA SER A 327 -6.42 -17.52 -22.68
C SER A 327 -5.62 -16.38 -22.02
N ILE A 328 -5.28 -16.49 -20.74
CA ILE A 328 -4.53 -15.46 -19.99
C ILE A 328 -3.03 -15.76 -19.88
N CYS A 329 -2.54 -16.92 -20.34
CA CYS A 329 -1.12 -17.27 -20.33
C CYS A 329 -0.21 -16.24 -21.03
N PRO A 330 -0.55 -15.68 -22.21
CA PRO A 330 0.28 -14.68 -22.86
C PRO A 330 0.51 -13.42 -22.00
N ASP A 331 -0.49 -13.03 -21.23
CA ASP A 331 -0.45 -11.85 -20.35
C ASP A 331 0.46 -12.07 -19.13
N SER A 332 0.74 -13.32 -18.78
CA SER A 332 1.50 -13.67 -17.58
C SER A 332 2.94 -13.16 -17.59
N THR A 333 3.54 -12.96 -18.76
CA THR A 333 4.91 -12.45 -18.90
C THR A 333 5.08 -11.03 -18.32
N ARG A 334 3.99 -10.26 -18.30
CA ARG A 334 3.93 -8.89 -17.75
C ARG A 334 3.60 -8.85 -16.25
N MET A 335 3.38 -10.02 -15.65
CA MET A 335 2.94 -10.13 -14.26
C MET A 335 4.09 -10.41 -13.30
N PRO A 336 3.96 -9.97 -12.02
CA PRO A 336 4.85 -10.41 -10.95
C PRO A 336 4.94 -11.93 -10.89
N GLN A 337 6.09 -12.44 -10.41
CA GLN A 337 6.29 -13.89 -10.37
C GLN A 337 5.24 -14.63 -9.52
N TRP A 338 4.84 -14.06 -8.38
CA TRP A 338 3.80 -14.67 -7.55
C TRP A 338 2.47 -14.87 -8.31
N ALA A 339 2.08 -13.90 -9.16
CA ALA A 339 0.85 -14.02 -9.96
C ALA A 339 1.00 -15.04 -11.09
N ARG A 340 2.21 -15.20 -11.63
CA ARG A 340 2.53 -16.27 -12.60
C ARG A 340 2.48 -17.65 -11.95
N HIS A 341 2.96 -17.77 -10.71
CA HIS A 341 2.86 -19.02 -9.96
C HIS A 341 1.40 -19.35 -9.60
N ASP A 342 0.58 -18.35 -9.25
CA ASP A 342 -0.86 -18.56 -9.07
C ASP A 342 -1.52 -19.09 -10.36
N LEU A 343 -1.23 -18.48 -11.51
CA LEU A 343 -1.74 -19.01 -12.79
C LEU A 343 -1.25 -20.43 -13.05
N ASN A 344 0.04 -20.73 -12.84
CA ASN A 344 0.57 -22.09 -13.04
C ASN A 344 -0.12 -23.11 -12.13
N LEU A 345 -0.41 -22.74 -10.88
CA LEU A 345 -1.12 -23.59 -9.94
C LEU A 345 -2.52 -23.93 -10.45
N HIS A 346 -3.30 -22.93 -10.82
CA HIS A 346 -4.70 -23.15 -11.22
C HIS A 346 -4.81 -23.72 -12.64
N LEU A 347 -3.91 -23.36 -13.56
CA LEU A 347 -3.80 -24.04 -14.86
C LEU A 347 -3.43 -25.53 -14.69
N GLY A 348 -2.46 -25.80 -13.80
CA GLY A 348 -2.07 -27.18 -13.47
C GLY A 348 -3.25 -27.97 -12.90
N ARG A 349 -3.99 -27.39 -11.93
CA ARG A 349 -5.22 -27.99 -11.37
C ARG A 349 -6.28 -28.25 -12.48
N ALA A 350 -6.52 -27.29 -13.36
CA ALA A 350 -7.46 -27.44 -14.47
C ALA A 350 -7.05 -28.57 -15.43
N LEU A 351 -5.76 -28.74 -15.68
CA LEU A 351 -5.23 -29.86 -16.48
C LEU A 351 -5.40 -31.19 -15.77
N LEU A 352 -5.23 -31.28 -14.44
CA LEU A 352 -5.52 -32.48 -13.67
C LEU A 352 -7.00 -32.90 -13.80
N GLU A 353 -7.90 -31.95 -13.56
CA GLU A 353 -9.35 -32.21 -13.59
C GLU A 353 -9.88 -32.52 -15.01
N THR A 354 -9.12 -32.15 -16.06
CA THR A 354 -9.45 -32.50 -17.47
C THR A 354 -8.66 -33.68 -18.01
N GLY A 355 -8.00 -34.47 -17.14
CA GLY A 355 -7.31 -35.72 -17.52
C GLY A 355 -5.92 -35.53 -18.14
N LYS A 356 -5.33 -34.34 -18.11
CA LYS A 356 -4.03 -34.02 -18.70
C LYS A 356 -2.93 -33.89 -17.62
N ALA A 357 -2.84 -34.91 -16.76
CA ALA A 357 -1.98 -34.91 -15.59
C ALA A 357 -0.48 -34.75 -15.91
N SER A 358 0.01 -35.33 -17.01
CA SER A 358 1.40 -35.19 -17.45
C SER A 358 1.83 -33.73 -17.68
N GLN A 359 0.87 -32.87 -18.04
CA GLN A 359 1.10 -31.42 -18.21
C GLN A 359 0.81 -30.64 -16.94
N GLY A 360 -0.18 -31.08 -16.13
CA GLY A 360 -0.63 -30.36 -14.95
C GLY A 360 0.32 -30.47 -13.76
N ILE A 361 0.83 -31.68 -13.46
CA ILE A 361 1.73 -31.93 -12.33
C ILE A 361 2.97 -31.03 -12.35
N PRO A 362 3.74 -30.94 -13.46
CA PRO A 362 4.92 -30.08 -13.51
C PRO A 362 4.64 -28.59 -13.26
N LEU A 363 3.45 -28.10 -13.67
CA LEU A 363 3.05 -26.71 -13.43
C LEU A 363 2.76 -26.45 -11.95
N ILE A 364 2.09 -27.37 -11.26
CA ILE A 364 1.80 -27.26 -9.82
C ILE A 364 3.11 -27.34 -9.02
N GLU A 365 4.00 -28.27 -9.36
CA GLU A 365 5.32 -28.38 -8.73
C GLU A 365 6.17 -27.12 -8.94
N LYS A 366 6.13 -26.52 -10.14
CA LYS A 366 6.79 -25.26 -10.44
C LYS A 366 6.23 -24.12 -9.58
N ALA A 367 4.91 -24.07 -9.43
CA ALA A 367 4.24 -23.09 -8.58
C ALA A 367 4.63 -23.29 -7.11
N ALA A 368 4.62 -24.52 -6.59
CA ALA A 368 5.01 -24.85 -5.23
C ALA A 368 6.45 -24.40 -4.92
N ARG A 369 7.40 -24.73 -5.80
CA ARG A 369 8.80 -24.27 -5.66
C ARG A 369 8.91 -22.74 -5.67
N GLY A 370 8.14 -22.07 -6.53
CA GLY A 370 8.14 -20.60 -6.58
C GLY A 370 7.57 -19.98 -5.31
N PHE A 371 6.51 -20.54 -4.74
CA PHE A 371 5.96 -20.08 -3.46
C PHE A 371 6.91 -20.34 -2.30
N ALA A 372 7.61 -21.49 -2.27
CA ALA A 372 8.63 -21.78 -1.28
C ALA A 372 9.78 -20.76 -1.30
N GLN A 373 10.25 -20.36 -2.48
CA GLN A 373 11.30 -19.34 -2.63
C GLN A 373 10.86 -17.95 -2.13
N MET A 374 9.56 -17.70 -2.06
CA MET A 374 8.98 -16.43 -1.59
C MET A 374 8.48 -16.51 -0.14
N ASP A 375 8.74 -17.58 0.58
CA ASP A 375 8.21 -17.86 1.92
C ASP A 375 6.67 -17.78 2.02
N MET A 376 5.97 -18.00 0.90
CA MET A 376 4.50 -18.01 0.84
C MET A 376 3.95 -19.38 1.27
N ILE A 377 4.20 -19.76 2.52
CA ILE A 377 3.93 -21.10 3.07
C ILE A 377 2.49 -21.55 2.84
N GLY A 378 1.52 -20.66 3.01
CA GLY A 378 0.09 -20.98 2.79
C GLY A 378 -0.23 -21.38 1.35
N LYS A 379 0.39 -20.72 0.36
CA LYS A 379 0.23 -21.05 -1.06
C LYS A 379 0.98 -22.32 -1.46
N GLU A 380 2.18 -22.53 -0.91
CA GLU A 380 2.93 -23.75 -1.09
C GLU A 380 2.15 -24.96 -0.55
N LYS A 381 1.59 -24.83 0.65
CA LYS A 381 0.72 -25.86 1.27
C LYS A 381 -0.48 -26.18 0.37
N ASN A 382 -1.14 -25.15 -0.20
CA ASN A 382 -2.27 -25.35 -1.11
C ASN A 382 -1.86 -26.15 -2.36
N ALA A 383 -0.72 -25.80 -2.97
CA ALA A 383 -0.19 -26.52 -4.13
C ALA A 383 0.12 -28.00 -3.78
N ASN A 384 0.73 -28.24 -2.62
CA ASN A 384 1.03 -29.60 -2.14
C ASN A 384 -0.26 -30.40 -1.91
N ARG A 385 -1.31 -29.82 -1.34
CA ARG A 385 -2.59 -30.49 -1.11
C ARG A 385 -3.30 -30.86 -2.41
N ILE A 386 -3.24 -30.01 -3.43
CA ILE A 386 -3.81 -30.34 -4.76
C ILE A 386 -3.14 -31.60 -5.32
N LEU A 387 -1.80 -31.69 -5.24
CA LEU A 387 -1.07 -32.88 -5.67
C LEU A 387 -1.40 -34.11 -4.82
N MET A 388 -1.43 -33.95 -3.50
CA MET A 388 -1.76 -35.01 -2.54
C MET A 388 -3.16 -35.60 -2.83
N ASP A 389 -4.17 -34.74 -3.03
CA ASP A 389 -5.53 -35.16 -3.36
C ASP A 389 -5.61 -35.88 -4.72
N TYR A 390 -4.86 -35.40 -5.71
CA TYR A 390 -4.75 -36.07 -7.01
C TYR A 390 -4.12 -37.46 -6.87
N TYR A 391 -2.95 -37.58 -6.21
CA TYR A 391 -2.26 -38.87 -6.03
C TYR A 391 -3.09 -39.88 -5.24
N ARG A 392 -3.82 -39.41 -4.21
CA ARG A 392 -4.78 -40.25 -3.47
C ARG A 392 -5.88 -40.80 -4.35
N ARG A 393 -6.49 -39.98 -5.22
CA ARG A 393 -7.52 -40.39 -6.16
C ARG A 393 -6.98 -41.40 -7.18
N MET A 394 -5.74 -41.23 -7.59
CA MET A 394 -5.07 -42.12 -8.57
C MET A 394 -4.41 -43.35 -7.95
N ARG A 395 -4.48 -43.52 -6.61
CA ARG A 395 -3.84 -44.63 -5.87
C ARG A 395 -2.32 -44.70 -6.09
N MET A 396 -1.67 -43.54 -6.15
CA MET A 396 -0.22 -43.42 -6.32
C MET A 396 0.42 -43.23 -4.96
N ASP A 397 0.54 -44.29 -4.15
CA ASP A 397 0.85 -44.26 -2.74
C ASP A 397 2.19 -43.59 -2.44
N ASP A 398 3.26 -43.91 -3.15
CA ASP A 398 4.57 -43.28 -2.93
C ASP A 398 4.55 -41.76 -3.14
N ALA A 399 3.85 -41.29 -4.14
CA ALA A 399 3.71 -39.87 -4.42
C ALA A 399 2.82 -39.16 -3.39
N PHE A 400 1.73 -39.84 -2.97
CA PHE A 400 0.87 -39.39 -1.90
C PHE A 400 1.63 -39.20 -0.58
N PHE A 401 2.40 -40.20 -0.14
CA PHE A 401 3.13 -40.13 1.11
C PHE A 401 4.20 -39.03 1.13
N ARG A 402 4.90 -38.79 0.02
CA ARG A 402 5.81 -37.62 -0.07
C ARG A 402 5.08 -36.28 0.12
N CYS A 403 3.90 -36.13 -0.44
CA CYS A 403 3.09 -34.93 -0.24
C CYS A 403 2.53 -34.84 1.19
N TYR A 404 2.16 -35.98 1.79
CA TYR A 404 1.66 -36.08 3.16
C TYR A 404 2.72 -35.65 4.18
N ASP A 405 3.94 -36.19 4.07
CA ASP A 405 5.05 -35.83 4.96
C ASP A 405 5.33 -34.31 4.89
N ARG A 406 5.27 -33.73 3.68
CA ARG A 406 5.42 -32.29 3.51
C ARG A 406 4.26 -31.48 4.12
N ASP A 407 3.01 -31.99 4.03
CA ASP A 407 1.83 -31.33 4.64
C ASP A 407 1.93 -31.31 6.18
N GLN A 408 2.53 -32.34 6.82
CA GLN A 408 2.79 -32.35 8.25
C GLN A 408 3.77 -31.23 8.67
N LEU A 409 4.85 -31.01 7.91
CA LEU A 409 5.78 -29.91 8.17
C LEU A 409 5.10 -28.54 8.09
N PHE A 410 4.15 -28.37 7.16
CA PHE A 410 3.36 -27.14 7.09
C PHE A 410 2.38 -26.98 8.25
N ALA A 411 1.83 -28.07 8.79
CA ALA A 411 0.93 -28.02 9.93
C ALA A 411 1.65 -27.45 11.16
N ASP A 412 2.88 -27.91 11.42
CA ASP A 412 3.71 -27.43 12.52
C ASP A 412 4.10 -25.94 12.32
N SER A 413 4.42 -25.53 11.10
CA SER A 413 4.82 -24.15 10.79
C SER A 413 3.66 -23.14 10.82
N LEU A 414 2.45 -23.58 10.48
CA LEU A 414 1.30 -22.67 10.37
C LEU A 414 0.51 -22.54 11.67
N ASN A 415 0.61 -23.46 12.61
CA ASN A 415 -0.15 -23.52 13.86
C ASN A 415 -1.40 -22.59 13.91
N LEU A 416 -2.37 -22.87 13.03
CA LEU A 416 -3.47 -21.94 12.72
C LEU A 416 -4.31 -21.59 13.97
N ASP A 417 -4.51 -22.57 14.86
CA ASP A 417 -5.28 -22.35 16.09
C ASP A 417 -4.61 -21.36 17.04
N GLU A 418 -3.28 -21.41 17.16
CA GLU A 418 -2.51 -20.46 17.95
C GLU A 418 -2.55 -19.07 17.33
N LYS A 419 -2.41 -18.98 16.01
CA LYS A 419 -2.51 -17.71 15.27
C LYS A 419 -3.90 -17.09 15.35
N ILE A 420 -4.97 -17.90 15.30
CA ILE A 420 -6.34 -17.44 15.54
C ILE A 420 -6.48 -16.87 16.95
N ARG A 421 -5.96 -17.55 17.98
CA ARG A 421 -6.02 -17.05 19.37
C ARG A 421 -5.21 -15.77 19.54
N ALA A 422 -4.02 -15.69 18.96
CA ALA A 422 -3.17 -14.50 19.02
C ALA A 422 -3.85 -13.29 18.37
N VAL A 423 -4.44 -13.48 17.17
CA VAL A 423 -5.21 -12.45 16.48
C VAL A 423 -6.44 -12.03 17.27
N ALA A 424 -7.19 -12.98 17.87
CA ALA A 424 -8.35 -12.68 18.71
C ALA A 424 -7.94 -11.86 19.95
N ALA A 425 -6.84 -12.24 20.62
CA ALA A 425 -6.31 -11.51 21.76
C ALA A 425 -5.84 -10.08 21.38
N ALA A 426 -5.17 -9.93 20.23
CA ALA A 426 -4.76 -8.62 19.71
C ALA A 426 -5.97 -7.73 19.46
N ASN A 427 -7.04 -8.26 18.86
CA ASN A 427 -8.27 -7.49 18.60
C ASN A 427 -8.96 -7.01 19.88
N ILE A 428 -9.07 -7.88 20.90
CA ILE A 428 -9.64 -7.51 22.20
C ILE A 428 -8.85 -6.33 22.79
N ARG A 429 -7.53 -6.39 22.74
CA ARG A 429 -6.66 -5.32 23.23
C ARG A 429 -6.87 -4.01 22.44
N PHE A 430 -6.91 -4.07 21.11
CA PHE A 430 -7.11 -2.89 20.26
C PHE A 430 -8.52 -2.28 20.44
N ASP A 431 -9.56 -3.10 20.56
CA ASP A 431 -10.90 -2.61 20.84
C ASP A 431 -11.00 -1.96 22.23
N ALA A 432 -10.30 -2.48 23.22
CA ALA A 432 -10.20 -1.86 24.54
C ALA A 432 -9.48 -0.51 24.51
N GLU A 433 -8.32 -0.43 23.82
CA GLU A 433 -7.57 0.81 23.65
C GLU A 433 -8.37 1.88 22.89
N ARG A 434 -9.11 1.48 21.85
CA ARG A 434 -9.98 2.38 21.09
C ARG A 434 -11.08 2.94 21.97
N LYS A 435 -11.80 2.09 22.73
CA LYS A 435 -12.83 2.52 23.66
C LYS A 435 -12.31 3.45 24.74
N GLU A 436 -11.08 3.19 25.23
CA GLU A 436 -10.44 4.08 26.21
C GLU A 436 -10.17 5.47 25.61
N LYS A 437 -9.65 5.52 24.37
CA LYS A 437 -9.43 6.80 23.65
C LYS A 437 -10.75 7.54 23.38
N GLU A 438 -11.79 6.83 22.93
CA GLU A 438 -13.13 7.40 22.72
C GLU A 438 -13.73 7.95 24.03
N ASN A 439 -13.57 7.22 25.13
CA ASN A 439 -14.03 7.68 26.45
C ASN A 439 -13.25 8.92 26.93
N LYS A 440 -11.94 8.97 26.72
CA LYS A 440 -11.13 10.16 27.06
C LYS A 440 -11.55 11.37 26.20
N LEU A 441 -11.81 11.17 24.92
CA LEU A 441 -12.29 12.23 24.05
C LEU A 441 -13.67 12.74 24.49
N LEU A 442 -14.59 11.82 24.78
CA LEU A 442 -15.93 12.16 25.24
C LEU A 442 -15.91 12.91 26.58
N SER A 443 -15.06 12.47 27.52
CA SER A 443 -14.92 13.17 28.82
C SER A 443 -14.37 14.59 28.63
N ALA A 444 -13.40 14.79 27.75
CA ALA A 444 -12.88 16.12 27.41
C ALA A 444 -13.95 17.01 26.74
N GLN A 445 -14.78 16.45 25.87
CA GLN A 445 -15.89 17.18 25.26
C GLN A 445 -16.95 17.60 26.29
N VAL A 446 -17.30 16.70 27.21
CA VAL A 446 -18.24 17.00 28.30
C VAL A 446 -17.69 18.12 29.19
N GLU A 447 -16.42 18.06 29.55
CA GLU A 447 -15.74 19.11 30.34
C GLU A 447 -15.76 20.47 29.62
N LEU A 448 -15.46 20.48 28.33
CA LEU A 448 -15.53 21.69 27.51
C LEU A 448 -16.96 22.27 27.46
N GLN A 449 -17.98 21.41 27.27
CA GLN A 449 -19.38 21.85 27.29
C GLN A 449 -19.80 22.41 28.65
N GLN A 450 -19.36 21.82 29.77
CA GLN A 450 -19.59 22.35 31.08
C GLN A 450 -18.97 23.74 31.26
N HIS A 451 -17.73 23.93 30.82
CA HIS A 451 -17.10 25.25 30.84
C HIS A 451 -17.85 26.30 30.02
N GLN A 452 -18.31 25.93 28.83
CA GLN A 452 -19.13 26.82 27.99
C GLN A 452 -20.47 27.16 28.66
N LEU A 453 -21.10 26.21 29.33
CA LEU A 453 -22.34 26.42 30.04
C LEU A 453 -22.15 27.42 31.20
N PHE A 454 -21.12 27.19 32.02
CA PHE A 454 -20.78 28.14 33.10
C PHE A 454 -20.48 29.54 32.55
N PHE A 455 -19.70 29.66 31.51
CA PHE A 455 -19.42 30.94 30.87
C PHE A 455 -20.67 31.65 30.39
N ASN A 456 -21.60 30.96 29.77
CA ASN A 456 -22.89 31.52 29.35
C ASN A 456 -23.76 31.95 30.53
N ILE A 457 -23.77 31.19 31.65
CA ILE A 457 -24.45 31.58 32.88
C ILE A 457 -23.84 32.88 33.44
N TYR A 458 -22.51 32.99 33.53
CA TYR A 458 -21.86 34.20 34.00
C TYR A 458 -22.18 35.44 33.14
N ILE A 459 -22.18 35.29 31.82
CA ILE A 459 -22.56 36.38 30.90
C ILE A 459 -24.02 36.78 31.14
N SER A 460 -24.91 35.82 31.30
CA SER A 460 -26.34 36.08 31.53
C SER A 460 -26.58 36.82 32.83
N ILE A 461 -25.89 36.44 33.92
CA ILE A 461 -25.93 37.13 35.19
C ILE A 461 -25.39 38.57 35.08
N ALA A 462 -24.25 38.76 34.36
CA ALA A 462 -23.68 40.10 34.16
C ALA A 462 -24.63 40.99 33.36
N LEU A 463 -25.26 40.50 32.31
CA LEU A 463 -26.27 41.25 31.53
C LEU A 463 -27.51 41.62 32.38
N LEU A 464 -27.94 40.72 33.24
CA LEU A 464 -29.09 40.96 34.16
C LEU A 464 -28.74 42.09 35.16
N LEU A 465 -27.53 42.06 35.72
CA LEU A 465 -27.05 43.11 36.63
C LEU A 465 -26.97 44.47 35.92
N LEU A 466 -26.43 44.53 34.71
CA LEU A 466 -26.41 45.74 33.90
C LEU A 466 -27.79 46.30 33.61
N LEU A 467 -28.76 45.42 33.34
CA LEU A 467 -30.15 45.79 33.12
C LEU A 467 -30.74 46.43 34.40
N ILE A 468 -30.54 45.79 35.58
CA ILE A 468 -31.00 46.31 36.86
C ILE A 468 -30.40 47.68 37.16
N ILE A 469 -29.11 47.87 36.96
CA ILE A 469 -28.39 49.16 37.15
C ILE A 469 -28.97 50.23 36.19
N SER A 470 -29.21 49.88 34.95
CA SER A 470 -29.81 50.79 33.95
C SER A 470 -31.19 51.23 34.32
N ILE A 471 -32.06 50.32 34.83
CA ILE A 471 -33.40 50.64 35.34
C ILE A 471 -33.33 51.52 36.56
N ALA A 472 -32.41 51.27 37.51
CA ALA A 472 -32.21 52.09 38.70
C ALA A 472 -31.77 53.53 38.31
N TYR A 473 -30.83 53.62 37.38
CA TYR A 473 -30.34 54.92 36.87
C TYR A 473 -31.47 55.73 36.19
N PHE A 474 -32.35 55.05 35.42
CA PHE A 474 -33.48 55.67 34.77
C PHE A 474 -34.55 56.15 35.77
N LYS A 475 -34.77 55.40 36.88
CA LYS A 475 -35.68 55.80 37.99
C LYS A 475 -35.14 57.01 38.72
N ILE A 476 -33.83 57.07 39.05
CA ILE A 476 -33.20 58.19 39.74
C ILE A 476 -33.25 59.47 38.88
N GLY A 477 -32.96 59.32 37.56
CA GLY A 477 -33.05 60.43 36.63
C GLY A 477 -34.45 61.02 36.47
N ARG A 478 -35.51 60.18 36.53
CA ARG A 478 -36.89 60.63 36.54
C ARG A 478 -37.32 61.27 37.85
N ALA A 479 -36.77 60.87 39.01
CA ALA A 479 -37.03 61.48 40.27
C ALA A 479 -36.43 62.89 40.34
N SER A 480 -35.18 63.06 39.86
CA SER A 480 -34.50 64.36 39.81
C SER A 480 -35.13 65.38 38.79
N CYS A 481 -35.85 64.91 37.77
CA CYS A 481 -36.64 65.76 36.89
C CYS A 481 -38.02 66.17 37.41
N ARG A 482 -38.51 65.54 38.51
CA ARG A 482 -39.78 65.90 39.14
C ARG A 482 -39.60 66.95 40.28
N GLU A 483 -38.37 67.17 40.72
CA GLU A 483 -38.05 68.12 41.80
C GLU A 483 -37.54 69.47 41.21
N ARG A 484 -37.47 69.60 39.87
CA ARG A 484 -37.27 70.89 39.21
C ARG A 484 -38.58 71.33 38.52
#